data_99afb6ee2899f9ef4b3c6c1e74678cf3
#
_entry.id   99afb6ee2899f9ef4b3c6c1e74678cf3
#
_cell.length_a   1.000
_cell.length_b   1.000
_cell.length_c   1.000
_cell.angle_alpha   90.00
_cell.angle_beta   90.00
_cell.angle_gamma   90.00
#
_symmetry.space_group_name_H-M   'P 1'
#
loop_
_entity.id
_entity.type
_entity.pdbx_description
1 polymer ?
#
loop_
_entity_poly.entity_id
_entity_poly.type
_entity_poly.pdbx_seq_one_letter_code
_entity_poly.pdbx_strand_id
1 'polypeptide(L)'
;MIEYRLNGPASQERQRIRLMAALRENRFPQSILIDGPAGIGKKALAIEVAKALQCSDPNMRPCGHCFGCKMAVDRGVTDNWVIPMESKEAHAKSSDDVSAGSTAKTVEDFKQAYIEEIFKNPYRIDVFSAGAEISVGLIRSMTSAFALKGDRVRVVIVAEADRMNDSASNAFLKTLEDVPPNTYFILTTSSREKMLQTIRSRCLALHLLPLSDDEVRSETLRMLGEDADADEVTDDAVGLSVGSPGKALYYVGAGKKWCELAASFVKGSLLADYYDLFTQLSEAELDEAAEANRFLEVVSFLISDLMRAKSGAKLRIPATTALVNIDAFPRVDVAALERALETVQETMSRVASRRTAPPMLLLSLSIKLFEGCK
;
A
#
# COMPACT_ATOMS: atom_id res chain seq x y z
N MET A 1 2.21 -31.72 -19.38
CA MET A 1 2.99 -30.59 -18.75
C MET A 1 1.97 -29.67 -18.08
N ILE A 2 2.16 -29.32 -16.80
CA ILE A 2 1.21 -28.46 -16.08
C ILE A 2 1.27 -27.05 -16.66
N GLU A 3 0.12 -26.48 -17.02
CA GLU A 3 0.01 -25.09 -17.44
C GLU A 3 -0.17 -24.18 -16.21
N TYR A 4 0.60 -23.10 -16.11
CA TYR A 4 0.46 -22.11 -15.04
C TYR A 4 -0.09 -20.82 -15.64
N ARG A 5 -1.18 -20.29 -15.03
CA ARG A 5 -1.82 -19.02 -15.42
C ARG A 5 -2.05 -18.15 -14.19
N LEU A 6 -1.16 -17.20 -13.94
CA LEU A 6 -1.36 -16.20 -12.89
C LEU A 6 -2.18 -15.02 -13.46
N ASN A 7 -3.34 -14.75 -12.88
CA ASN A 7 -4.30 -13.77 -13.41
C ASN A 7 -4.04 -12.33 -12.98
N GLY A 8 -3.30 -12.09 -11.94
CA GLY A 8 -3.10 -10.73 -11.45
C GLY A 8 -1.68 -10.46 -10.96
N PRO A 9 -1.27 -9.19 -10.93
CA PRO A 9 -1.86 -8.04 -11.62
C PRO A 9 -1.61 -8.10 -13.13
N ALA A 10 -2.63 -7.75 -13.94
CA ALA A 10 -2.59 -7.91 -15.40
C ALA A 10 -1.41 -7.17 -16.04
N SER A 11 -1.17 -5.93 -15.60
CA SER A 11 -0.11 -5.02 -16.06
C SER A 11 1.32 -5.42 -15.68
N GLN A 12 1.52 -6.43 -14.82
CA GLN A 12 2.84 -6.93 -14.42
C GLN A 12 3.17 -8.25 -15.14
N GLU A 13 2.89 -8.34 -16.43
CA GLU A 13 3.00 -9.56 -17.23
C GLU A 13 4.41 -10.17 -17.18
N ARG A 14 5.45 -9.35 -17.30
CA ARG A 14 6.85 -9.83 -17.27
C ARG A 14 7.17 -10.58 -15.99
N GLN A 15 6.71 -10.09 -14.84
CA GLN A 15 6.93 -10.71 -13.54
C GLN A 15 6.11 -12.00 -13.40
N ARG A 16 4.88 -12.01 -13.91
CA ARG A 16 4.04 -13.23 -13.95
C ARG A 16 4.67 -14.32 -14.80
N ILE A 17 5.19 -13.97 -15.98
CA ILE A 17 5.88 -14.92 -16.88
C ILE A 17 7.09 -15.55 -16.16
N ARG A 18 7.92 -14.75 -15.47
CA ARG A 18 9.07 -15.27 -14.72
C ARG A 18 8.65 -16.25 -13.62
N LEU A 19 7.61 -15.94 -12.87
CA LEU A 19 7.09 -16.82 -11.82
C LEU A 19 6.51 -18.10 -12.40
N MET A 20 5.74 -18.01 -13.50
CA MET A 20 5.20 -19.18 -14.19
C MET A 20 6.29 -20.10 -14.74
N ALA A 21 7.39 -19.54 -15.24
CA ALA A 21 8.55 -20.31 -15.68
C ALA A 21 9.18 -21.07 -14.50
N ALA A 22 9.42 -20.40 -13.37
CA ALA A 22 9.97 -21.03 -12.16
C ALA A 22 9.07 -22.15 -11.61
N LEU A 23 7.75 -21.96 -11.65
CA LEU A 23 6.77 -22.98 -11.25
C LEU A 23 6.78 -24.20 -12.19
N ARG A 24 6.84 -23.98 -13.52
CA ARG A 24 6.91 -25.06 -14.54
C ARG A 24 8.17 -25.90 -14.40
N GLU A 25 9.29 -25.26 -14.10
CA GLU A 25 10.59 -25.91 -13.95
C GLU A 25 10.79 -26.58 -12.58
N ASN A 26 9.78 -26.49 -11.69
CA ASN A 26 9.87 -26.94 -10.30
C ASN A 26 11.07 -26.34 -9.54
N ARG A 27 11.42 -25.09 -9.85
CA ARG A 27 12.53 -24.32 -9.27
C ARG A 27 12.02 -23.09 -8.51
N PHE A 28 10.78 -23.13 -8.06
CA PHE A 28 10.24 -22.01 -7.31
C PHE A 28 10.95 -21.87 -5.96
N PRO A 29 11.50 -20.69 -5.62
CA PRO A 29 12.24 -20.51 -4.39
C PRO A 29 11.29 -20.56 -3.18
N GLN A 30 11.78 -21.09 -2.05
CA GLN A 30 10.99 -21.18 -0.83
C GLN A 30 10.66 -19.80 -0.23
N SER A 31 11.44 -18.76 -0.56
CA SER A 31 11.21 -17.40 -0.06
C SER A 31 11.32 -16.38 -1.18
N ILE A 32 10.26 -15.60 -1.42
CA ILE A 32 10.23 -14.50 -2.37
C ILE A 32 9.86 -13.19 -1.67
N LEU A 33 10.42 -12.09 -2.16
CA LEU A 33 10.10 -10.74 -1.73
C LEU A 33 9.53 -9.97 -2.92
N ILE A 34 8.24 -9.65 -2.87
CA ILE A 34 7.55 -8.81 -3.86
C ILE A 34 7.61 -7.37 -3.36
N ASP A 35 8.41 -6.54 -4.00
CA ASP A 35 8.57 -5.13 -3.66
C ASP A 35 8.05 -4.22 -4.77
N GLY A 36 7.68 -2.99 -4.42
CA GLY A 36 7.15 -1.99 -5.33
C GLY A 36 6.19 -1.02 -4.65
N PRO A 37 5.70 0.02 -5.35
CA PRO A 37 4.83 1.04 -4.77
C PRO A 37 3.59 0.47 -4.06
N ALA A 38 3.06 1.21 -3.08
CA ALA A 38 1.78 0.86 -2.46
C ALA A 38 0.67 0.82 -3.52
N GLY A 39 -0.23 -0.17 -3.45
CA GLY A 39 -1.34 -0.30 -4.39
C GLY A 39 -1.01 -0.86 -5.78
N ILE A 40 0.25 -1.24 -6.05
CA ILE A 40 0.67 -1.78 -7.37
C ILE A 40 0.21 -3.22 -7.65
N GLY A 41 -0.41 -3.90 -6.68
CA GLY A 41 -0.88 -5.27 -6.81
C GLY A 41 0.02 -6.35 -6.19
N LYS A 42 0.92 -6.00 -5.27
CA LYS A 42 1.80 -6.97 -4.57
C LYS A 42 1.01 -8.07 -3.88
N LYS A 43 -0.04 -7.70 -3.12
CA LYS A 43 -0.90 -8.67 -2.42
C LYS A 43 -1.70 -9.54 -3.41
N ALA A 44 -2.18 -8.94 -4.51
CA ALA A 44 -2.86 -9.68 -5.58
C ALA A 44 -1.96 -10.76 -6.17
N LEU A 45 -0.71 -10.43 -6.50
CA LEU A 45 0.26 -11.39 -7.01
C LEU A 45 0.61 -12.46 -5.98
N ALA A 46 0.79 -12.10 -4.71
CA ALA A 46 1.07 -13.03 -3.62
C ALA A 46 -0.05 -14.09 -3.49
N ILE A 47 -1.31 -13.67 -3.55
CA ILE A 47 -2.49 -14.55 -3.51
C ILE A 47 -2.50 -15.51 -4.71
N GLU A 48 -2.26 -15.02 -5.91
CA GLU A 48 -2.25 -15.86 -7.12
C GLU A 48 -1.12 -16.91 -7.08
N VAL A 49 0.06 -16.53 -6.60
CA VAL A 49 1.18 -17.45 -6.40
C VAL A 49 0.84 -18.49 -5.33
N ALA A 50 0.21 -18.08 -4.22
CA ALA A 50 -0.20 -19.01 -3.17
C ALA A 50 -1.21 -20.04 -3.70
N LYS A 51 -2.22 -19.61 -4.48
CA LYS A 51 -3.15 -20.50 -5.16
C LYS A 51 -2.43 -21.49 -6.09
N ALA A 52 -1.47 -21.01 -6.90
CA ALA A 52 -0.74 -21.84 -7.84
C ALA A 52 0.11 -22.93 -7.16
N LEU A 53 0.78 -22.58 -6.04
CA LEU A 53 1.59 -23.51 -5.26
C LEU A 53 0.76 -24.57 -4.54
N GLN A 54 -0.42 -24.23 -4.03
CA GLN A 54 -1.30 -25.13 -3.29
C GLN A 54 -2.27 -25.89 -4.20
N CYS A 55 -2.35 -25.56 -5.49
CA CYS A 55 -3.27 -26.16 -6.43
C CYS A 55 -2.91 -27.62 -6.71
N SER A 56 -3.90 -28.51 -6.62
CA SER A 56 -3.75 -29.93 -6.92
C SER A 56 -4.14 -30.33 -8.34
N ASP A 57 -4.60 -29.38 -9.18
CA ASP A 57 -5.00 -29.69 -10.55
C ASP A 57 -3.80 -30.17 -11.37
N PRO A 58 -3.93 -31.30 -12.12
CA PRO A 58 -2.83 -31.86 -12.90
C PRO A 58 -2.57 -31.13 -14.22
N ASN A 59 -3.50 -30.29 -14.69
CA ASN A 59 -3.43 -29.69 -16.02
C ASN A 59 -3.16 -28.17 -15.95
N MET A 60 -3.88 -27.44 -15.09
CA MET A 60 -3.81 -25.97 -15.02
C MET A 60 -3.77 -25.47 -13.59
N ARG A 61 -2.78 -24.62 -13.25
CA ARG A 61 -2.61 -24.04 -11.92
C ARG A 61 -2.47 -22.50 -11.97
N PRO A 62 -3.18 -21.78 -11.11
CA PRO A 62 -4.25 -22.22 -10.21
C PRO A 62 -5.54 -22.55 -10.98
N CYS A 63 -6.28 -23.58 -10.58
CA CYS A 63 -7.58 -23.91 -11.16
C CYS A 63 -8.75 -23.10 -10.56
N GLY A 64 -8.55 -22.49 -9.39
CA GLY A 64 -9.55 -21.67 -8.69
C GLY A 64 -10.61 -22.43 -7.88
N HIS A 65 -10.81 -23.75 -8.13
CA HIS A 65 -11.91 -24.50 -7.51
C HIS A 65 -11.48 -25.69 -6.63
N CYS A 66 -10.24 -26.17 -6.75
CA CYS A 66 -9.76 -27.27 -5.91
C CYS A 66 -9.59 -26.83 -4.44
N PHE A 67 -9.47 -27.83 -3.55
CA PHE A 67 -9.28 -27.55 -2.11
C PHE A 67 -8.10 -26.63 -1.83
N GLY A 68 -6.92 -26.85 -2.46
CA GLY A 68 -5.75 -26.01 -2.26
C GLY A 68 -5.96 -24.55 -2.70
N CYS A 69 -6.61 -24.32 -3.85
CA CYS A 69 -6.95 -22.95 -4.28
C CYS A 69 -7.95 -22.27 -3.34
N LYS A 70 -8.93 -23.01 -2.82
CA LYS A 70 -9.89 -22.48 -1.84
C LYS A 70 -9.21 -22.15 -0.53
N MET A 71 -8.34 -23.02 -0.02
CA MET A 71 -7.58 -22.78 1.22
C MET A 71 -6.66 -21.57 1.13
N ALA A 72 -6.07 -21.30 -0.04
CA ALA A 72 -5.23 -20.12 -0.25
C ALA A 72 -6.00 -18.80 -0.09
N VAL A 73 -7.33 -18.83 -0.25
CA VAL A 73 -8.23 -17.67 -0.13
C VAL A 73 -9.28 -17.86 0.97
N ASP A 74 -9.19 -18.93 1.75
CA ASP A 74 -10.10 -19.16 2.87
C ASP A 74 -9.83 -18.14 3.97
N ARG A 75 -10.84 -17.33 4.25
CA ARG A 75 -10.81 -16.27 5.25
C ARG A 75 -10.68 -16.79 6.68
N GLY A 76 -11.07 -18.04 6.92
CA GLY A 76 -10.92 -18.71 8.21
C GLY A 76 -9.52 -19.24 8.50
N VAL A 77 -8.64 -19.33 7.48
CA VAL A 77 -7.26 -19.84 7.64
C VAL A 77 -6.30 -18.67 7.87
N THR A 78 -6.32 -18.14 9.08
CA THR A 78 -5.49 -16.99 9.45
C THR A 78 -4.01 -17.33 9.59
N ASP A 79 -3.65 -18.59 9.81
CA ASP A 79 -2.27 -19.06 10.00
C ASP A 79 -1.37 -18.89 8.76
N ASN A 80 -1.99 -18.79 7.57
CA ASN A 80 -1.27 -18.55 6.32
C ASN A 80 -0.89 -17.06 6.11
N TRP A 81 -1.26 -16.19 7.06
CA TRP A 81 -1.02 -14.76 6.96
C TRP A 81 -0.29 -14.22 8.18
N VAL A 82 0.75 -13.42 7.91
CA VAL A 82 1.38 -12.53 8.89
C VAL A 82 1.11 -11.10 8.42
N ILE A 83 0.40 -10.34 9.23
CA ILE A 83 -0.05 -8.99 8.89
C ILE A 83 0.30 -8.00 10.00
N PRO A 84 0.51 -6.72 9.68
CA PRO A 84 0.64 -5.69 10.70
C PRO A 84 -0.65 -5.54 11.51
N MET A 85 -0.52 -5.36 12.82
CA MET A 85 -1.64 -5.17 13.75
C MET A 85 -1.31 -4.06 14.75
N GLU A 86 -2.33 -3.37 15.26
CA GLU A 86 -2.13 -2.45 16.37
C GLU A 86 -1.74 -3.20 17.64
N SER A 87 -0.97 -2.55 18.53
CA SER A 87 -0.44 -3.20 19.74
C SER A 87 -1.54 -3.83 20.60
N LYS A 88 -2.69 -3.14 20.76
CA LYS A 88 -3.85 -3.67 21.52
C LYS A 88 -4.47 -4.91 20.88
N GLU A 89 -4.46 -5.02 19.55
CA GLU A 89 -4.99 -6.16 18.79
C GLU A 89 -4.01 -7.34 18.83
N ALA A 90 -2.71 -7.05 18.66
CA ALA A 90 -1.65 -8.06 18.72
C ALA A 90 -1.48 -8.70 20.11
N HIS A 91 -1.95 -8.03 21.19
CA HIS A 91 -1.95 -8.53 22.56
C HIS A 91 -3.35 -8.96 23.05
N ALA A 92 -4.34 -9.03 22.15
CA ALA A 92 -5.62 -9.66 22.50
C ALA A 92 -5.42 -11.14 22.87
N LYS A 93 -6.35 -11.71 23.62
CA LYS A 93 -6.29 -13.15 23.95
C LYS A 93 -6.38 -13.99 22.68
N SER A 94 -5.73 -15.14 22.67
CA SER A 94 -5.95 -16.12 21.60
C SER A 94 -7.36 -16.76 21.77
N SER A 95 -7.87 -17.36 20.70
CA SER A 95 -9.15 -18.06 20.74
C SER A 95 -9.19 -19.17 21.78
N ASP A 96 -8.05 -19.81 22.07
CA ASP A 96 -7.92 -20.88 23.06
C ASP A 96 -7.99 -20.37 24.51
N ASP A 97 -7.71 -19.08 24.75
CA ASP A 97 -7.69 -18.43 26.06
C ASP A 97 -9.02 -17.74 26.43
N VAL A 98 -10.00 -17.73 25.51
CA VAL A 98 -11.28 -17.05 25.70
C VAL A 98 -12.33 -18.05 26.13
N SER A 99 -12.98 -17.80 27.30
CA SER A 99 -14.05 -18.63 27.78
C SER A 99 -15.27 -18.59 26.85
N ALA A 100 -15.96 -19.74 26.70
CA ALA A 100 -17.17 -19.83 25.90
C ALA A 100 -18.21 -18.80 26.36
N GLY A 101 -18.70 -17.97 25.44
CA GLY A 101 -19.64 -16.87 25.70
C GLY A 101 -19.03 -15.49 25.91
N SER A 102 -17.72 -15.33 25.82
CA SER A 102 -17.08 -14.01 25.84
C SER A 102 -17.32 -13.27 24.51
N THR A 103 -17.64 -11.98 24.59
CA THR A 103 -17.76 -11.08 23.42
C THR A 103 -16.46 -10.36 23.07
N ALA A 104 -15.35 -10.68 23.77
CA ALA A 104 -14.05 -10.08 23.51
C ALA A 104 -13.48 -10.62 22.20
N LYS A 105 -13.04 -9.71 21.32
CA LYS A 105 -12.37 -10.08 20.07
C LYS A 105 -11.00 -10.69 20.34
N THR A 106 -10.69 -11.75 19.61
CA THR A 106 -9.40 -12.46 19.65
C THR A 106 -8.42 -11.90 18.61
N VAL A 107 -7.16 -12.29 18.68
CA VAL A 107 -6.14 -11.98 17.65
C VAL A 107 -6.59 -12.52 16.29
N GLU A 108 -7.17 -13.71 16.27
CA GLU A 108 -7.67 -14.38 15.08
C GLU A 108 -8.83 -13.61 14.45
N ASP A 109 -9.76 -13.06 15.26
CA ASP A 109 -10.87 -12.23 14.76
C ASP A 109 -10.37 -10.95 14.08
N PHE A 110 -9.37 -10.30 14.67
CA PHE A 110 -8.74 -9.12 14.05
C PHE A 110 -8.02 -9.49 12.76
N LYS A 111 -7.23 -10.57 12.76
CA LYS A 111 -6.55 -11.05 11.55
C LYS A 111 -7.56 -11.38 10.45
N GLN A 112 -8.65 -12.06 10.80
CA GLN A 112 -9.70 -12.39 9.83
C GLN A 112 -10.30 -11.14 9.20
N ALA A 113 -10.63 -10.12 10.00
CA ALA A 113 -11.19 -8.87 9.49
C ALA A 113 -10.23 -8.18 8.47
N TYR A 114 -8.93 -8.11 8.78
CA TYR A 114 -7.93 -7.56 7.85
C TYR A 114 -7.79 -8.39 6.57
N ILE A 115 -7.79 -9.72 6.69
CA ILE A 115 -7.71 -10.63 5.56
C ILE A 115 -8.94 -10.47 4.65
N GLU A 116 -10.14 -10.32 5.23
CA GLU A 116 -11.37 -10.05 4.47
C GLU A 116 -11.26 -8.76 3.64
N GLU A 117 -10.73 -7.68 4.23
CA GLU A 117 -10.51 -6.43 3.49
C GLU A 117 -9.48 -6.59 2.36
N ILE A 118 -8.42 -7.38 2.57
CA ILE A 118 -7.44 -7.69 1.53
C ILE A 118 -8.09 -8.49 0.38
N PHE A 119 -8.98 -9.44 0.68
CA PHE A 119 -9.65 -10.21 -0.35
C PHE A 119 -10.77 -9.46 -1.09
N LYS A 120 -11.42 -8.48 -0.43
CA LYS A 120 -12.34 -7.57 -1.12
C LYS A 120 -11.62 -6.77 -2.19
N ASN A 121 -10.45 -6.24 -1.85
CA ASN A 121 -9.59 -5.52 -2.78
C ASN A 121 -8.10 -5.64 -2.41
N PRO A 122 -7.34 -6.54 -3.04
CA PRO A 122 -5.92 -6.75 -2.74
C PRO A 122 -5.00 -5.60 -3.18
N TYR A 123 -5.52 -4.61 -3.91
CA TYR A 123 -4.80 -3.39 -4.27
C TYR A 123 -4.95 -2.28 -3.23
N ARG A 124 -5.88 -2.42 -2.30
CA ARG A 124 -6.18 -1.40 -1.31
C ARG A 124 -4.95 -1.03 -0.47
N ILE A 125 -4.75 0.30 -0.28
CA ILE A 125 -3.56 0.88 0.38
C ILE A 125 -3.78 1.21 1.86
N ASP A 126 -5.02 1.40 2.28
CA ASP A 126 -5.43 1.88 3.62
C ASP A 126 -5.97 0.77 4.54
N VAL A 127 -5.53 -0.48 4.32
CA VAL A 127 -5.98 -1.63 5.12
C VAL A 127 -5.45 -1.57 6.56
N PHE A 128 -4.20 -1.11 6.73
CA PHE A 128 -3.53 -1.07 8.02
C PHE A 128 -3.31 0.35 8.50
N SER A 129 -3.55 0.62 9.79
CA SER A 129 -3.25 1.91 10.39
C SER A 129 -1.75 2.21 10.36
N ALA A 130 -1.38 3.49 10.48
CA ALA A 130 0.03 3.92 10.46
C ALA A 130 0.84 3.32 11.61
N GLY A 131 0.21 3.06 12.76
CA GLY A 131 0.85 2.48 13.94
C GLY A 131 0.83 0.95 14.00
N ALA A 132 0.25 0.27 13.00
CA ALA A 132 0.23 -1.18 12.97
C ALA A 132 1.63 -1.74 12.64
N GLU A 133 2.09 -2.74 13.38
CA GLU A 133 3.38 -3.40 13.20
C GLU A 133 3.26 -4.92 13.26
N ILE A 134 4.25 -5.63 12.71
CA ILE A 134 4.38 -7.06 12.88
C ILE A 134 5.26 -7.32 14.10
N SER A 135 4.63 -7.77 15.19
CA SER A 135 5.31 -8.07 16.43
C SER A 135 5.98 -9.46 16.43
N VAL A 136 6.92 -9.67 17.34
CA VAL A 136 7.56 -11.00 17.53
C VAL A 136 6.56 -12.09 17.91
N GLY A 137 5.47 -11.73 18.61
CA GLY A 137 4.39 -12.66 18.95
C GLY A 137 3.72 -13.26 17.71
N LEU A 138 3.43 -12.45 16.71
CA LEU A 138 2.85 -12.90 15.44
C LEU A 138 3.79 -13.84 14.67
N ILE A 139 5.11 -13.58 14.67
CA ILE A 139 6.11 -14.48 14.06
C ILE A 139 6.19 -15.82 14.81
N ARG A 140 6.18 -15.79 16.15
CA ARG A 140 6.21 -17.01 16.96
C ARG A 140 4.95 -17.84 16.80
N SER A 141 3.77 -17.24 16.77
CA SER A 141 2.50 -17.93 16.51
C SER A 141 2.55 -18.65 15.15
N MET A 142 3.00 -17.96 14.10
CA MET A 142 3.20 -18.54 12.78
C MET A 142 4.15 -19.75 12.82
N THR A 143 5.31 -19.62 13.49
CA THR A 143 6.29 -20.71 13.56
C THR A 143 5.80 -21.90 14.37
N SER A 144 5.01 -21.68 15.43
CA SER A 144 4.40 -22.76 16.23
C SER A 144 3.42 -23.60 15.42
N ALA A 145 2.69 -22.96 14.47
CA ALA A 145 1.79 -23.66 13.56
C ALA A 145 2.51 -24.64 12.61
N PHE A 146 3.85 -24.49 12.41
CA PHE A 146 4.64 -25.43 11.60
C PHE A 146 4.91 -26.77 12.29
N ALA A 147 4.84 -26.81 13.63
CA ALA A 147 5.01 -28.04 14.38
C ALA A 147 3.86 -29.03 14.14
N LEU A 148 2.72 -28.58 13.66
CA LEU A 148 1.60 -29.43 13.23
C LEU A 148 1.94 -30.04 11.87
N LYS A 149 2.50 -31.24 11.89
CA LYS A 149 3.00 -31.97 10.72
C LYS A 149 1.90 -32.27 9.70
N GLY A 150 2.16 -31.96 8.42
CA GLY A 150 1.38 -32.38 7.28
C GLY A 150 2.21 -32.33 6.00
N ASP A 151 2.04 -33.30 5.12
CA ASP A 151 2.74 -33.37 3.81
C ASP A 151 2.24 -32.32 2.79
N ARG A 152 1.32 -31.46 3.20
CA ARG A 152 0.72 -30.45 2.30
C ARG A 152 1.65 -29.26 2.10
N VAL A 153 1.60 -28.71 0.88
CA VAL A 153 2.25 -27.43 0.57
C VAL A 153 1.61 -26.32 1.43
N ARG A 154 2.44 -25.62 2.19
CA ARG A 154 2.06 -24.47 3.00
C ARG A 154 2.65 -23.20 2.37
N VAL A 155 1.82 -22.20 2.23
CA VAL A 155 2.27 -20.88 1.77
C VAL A 155 1.90 -19.85 2.81
N VAL A 156 2.88 -19.08 3.27
CA VAL A 156 2.68 -18.00 4.24
C VAL A 156 2.92 -16.68 3.52
N ILE A 157 1.92 -15.80 3.55
CA ILE A 157 2.01 -14.44 3.03
C ILE A 157 2.31 -13.49 4.19
N VAL A 158 3.44 -12.79 4.11
CA VAL A 158 3.82 -11.74 5.06
C VAL A 158 3.54 -10.40 4.39
N ALA A 159 2.40 -9.80 4.75
CA ALA A 159 1.98 -8.52 4.17
C ALA A 159 2.71 -7.35 4.84
N GLU A 160 3.21 -6.40 4.04
CA GLU A 160 3.94 -5.22 4.51
C GLU A 160 5.08 -5.57 5.47
N ALA A 161 5.97 -6.47 5.03
CA ALA A 161 7.08 -7.00 5.82
C ALA A 161 8.06 -5.93 6.34
N ASP A 162 8.08 -4.75 5.73
CA ASP A 162 8.80 -3.56 6.22
C ASP A 162 8.27 -3.02 7.55
N ARG A 163 7.10 -3.49 8.00
CA ARG A 163 6.52 -3.16 9.32
C ARG A 163 6.88 -4.14 10.43
N MET A 164 7.80 -5.08 10.19
CA MET A 164 8.36 -5.90 11.27
C MET A 164 9.20 -5.04 12.19
N ASN A 165 8.95 -5.13 13.51
CA ASN A 165 9.89 -4.57 14.46
C ASN A 165 11.18 -5.40 14.53
N ASP A 166 12.24 -4.88 15.17
CA ASP A 166 13.56 -5.52 15.21
C ASP A 166 13.51 -6.94 15.79
N SER A 167 12.70 -7.16 16.84
CA SER A 167 12.55 -8.47 17.47
C SER A 167 11.86 -9.47 16.55
N ALA A 168 10.82 -9.04 15.81
CA ALA A 168 10.14 -9.85 14.82
C ALA A 168 11.07 -10.21 13.65
N SER A 169 11.79 -9.23 13.13
CA SER A 169 12.75 -9.40 12.05
C SER A 169 13.82 -10.43 12.40
N ASN A 170 14.41 -10.34 13.60
CA ASN A 170 15.42 -11.28 14.08
C ASN A 170 14.85 -12.69 14.32
N ALA A 171 13.61 -12.80 14.82
CA ALA A 171 12.94 -14.10 14.96
C ALA A 171 12.66 -14.75 13.61
N PHE A 172 12.23 -13.94 12.62
CA PHE A 172 11.92 -14.42 11.28
C PHE A 172 13.16 -14.86 10.49
N LEU A 173 14.32 -14.24 10.73
CA LEU A 173 15.59 -14.67 10.13
C LEU A 173 15.88 -16.14 10.39
N LYS A 174 15.67 -16.63 11.63
CA LYS A 174 15.87 -18.02 11.98
C LYS A 174 14.99 -18.96 11.15
N THR A 175 13.74 -18.54 10.88
CA THR A 175 12.82 -19.31 10.06
C THR A 175 13.22 -19.32 8.57
N LEU A 176 13.79 -18.22 8.07
CA LEU A 176 14.31 -18.12 6.71
C LEU A 176 15.62 -18.90 6.50
N GLU A 177 16.39 -19.14 7.54
CA GLU A 177 17.62 -19.95 7.51
C GLU A 177 17.32 -21.46 7.42
N ASP A 178 16.24 -21.90 8.06
CA ASP A 178 15.81 -23.30 8.09
C ASP A 178 14.31 -23.39 7.75
N VAL A 179 14.00 -23.15 6.48
CA VAL A 179 12.61 -23.19 5.99
C VAL A 179 12.10 -24.63 6.03
N PRO A 180 10.98 -24.91 6.72
CA PRO A 180 10.42 -26.25 6.79
C PRO A 180 10.11 -26.83 5.39
N PRO A 181 10.20 -28.13 5.19
CA PRO A 181 9.87 -28.77 3.93
C PRO A 181 8.44 -28.41 3.48
N ASN A 182 8.21 -28.28 2.16
CA ASN A 182 6.94 -27.92 1.56
C ASN A 182 6.34 -26.58 2.06
N THR A 183 7.18 -25.68 2.61
CA THR A 183 6.77 -24.36 3.08
C THR A 183 7.36 -23.29 2.19
N TYR A 184 6.54 -22.30 1.84
CA TYR A 184 6.92 -21.16 1.02
C TYR A 184 6.54 -19.85 1.73
N PHE A 185 7.42 -18.86 1.69
CA PHE A 185 7.19 -17.52 2.20
C PHE A 185 7.09 -16.52 1.06
N ILE A 186 6.01 -15.74 1.05
CA ILE A 186 5.79 -14.65 0.11
C ILE A 186 5.70 -13.36 0.90
N LEU A 187 6.76 -12.57 0.90
CA LEU A 187 6.83 -11.28 1.57
C LEU A 187 6.40 -10.19 0.60
N THR A 188 5.63 -9.22 1.08
CA THR A 188 5.34 -8.00 0.31
C THR A 188 5.86 -6.79 1.06
N THR A 189 6.38 -5.79 0.36
CA THR A 189 6.85 -4.52 0.96
C THR A 189 6.69 -3.35 0.00
N SER A 190 6.42 -2.17 0.55
CA SER A 190 6.47 -0.90 -0.19
C SER A 190 7.74 -0.10 0.10
N SER A 191 8.52 -0.51 1.10
CA SER A 191 9.74 0.17 1.57
C SER A 191 10.85 -0.86 1.83
N ARG A 192 11.44 -1.34 0.76
CA ARG A 192 12.49 -2.38 0.82
C ARG A 192 13.69 -1.98 1.68
N GLU A 193 14.01 -0.69 1.71
CA GLU A 193 15.11 -0.11 2.48
C GLU A 193 14.92 -0.23 4.00
N LYS A 194 13.66 -0.28 4.47
CA LYS A 194 13.34 -0.47 5.90
C LYS A 194 13.53 -1.91 6.38
N MET A 195 13.64 -2.86 5.46
CA MET A 195 13.83 -4.26 5.80
C MET A 195 15.30 -4.57 6.09
N LEU A 196 15.58 -5.46 7.03
CA LEU A 196 16.92 -5.95 7.29
C LEU A 196 17.55 -6.54 6.02
N GLN A 197 18.79 -6.17 5.74
CA GLN A 197 19.54 -6.70 4.60
C GLN A 197 19.64 -8.23 4.62
N THR A 198 19.73 -8.80 5.82
CA THR A 198 19.78 -10.24 6.03
C THR A 198 18.51 -10.98 5.63
N ILE A 199 17.33 -10.38 5.78
CA ILE A 199 16.06 -10.91 5.26
C ILE A 199 16.06 -10.81 3.72
N ARG A 200 16.41 -9.61 3.20
CA ARG A 200 16.43 -9.37 1.75
C ARG A 200 17.34 -10.30 0.98
N SER A 201 18.51 -10.66 1.57
CA SER A 201 19.47 -11.55 0.93
C SER A 201 19.03 -13.02 0.86
N ARG A 202 18.04 -13.43 1.68
CA ARG A 202 17.49 -14.78 1.73
C ARG A 202 16.22 -14.96 0.90
N CYS A 203 15.73 -13.88 0.30
CA CYS A 203 14.53 -13.89 -0.54
C CYS A 203 14.88 -13.59 -2.00
N LEU A 204 14.28 -14.33 -2.94
CA LEU A 204 14.32 -13.92 -4.34
C LEU A 204 13.49 -12.65 -4.51
N ALA A 205 14.13 -11.55 -4.91
CA ALA A 205 13.45 -10.28 -5.12
C ALA A 205 12.67 -10.26 -6.44
N LEU A 206 11.43 -9.81 -6.37
CA LEU A 206 10.54 -9.55 -7.50
C LEU A 206 10.04 -8.13 -7.43
N HIS A 207 10.54 -7.28 -8.30
CA HIS A 207 10.22 -5.85 -8.31
C HIS A 207 9.05 -5.55 -9.25
N LEU A 208 7.96 -4.96 -8.72
CA LEU A 208 6.82 -4.47 -9.48
C LEU A 208 7.02 -2.98 -9.78
N LEU A 209 6.92 -2.63 -11.07
CA LEU A 209 7.17 -1.28 -11.55
C LEU A 209 5.89 -0.44 -11.59
N PRO A 210 5.98 0.88 -11.39
CA PRO A 210 4.87 1.79 -11.68
C PRO A 210 4.38 1.60 -13.13
N LEU A 211 3.08 1.74 -13.31
CA LEU A 211 2.40 1.59 -14.59
C LEU A 211 2.34 2.91 -15.36
N SER A 212 2.11 2.85 -16.67
CA SER A 212 1.73 4.00 -17.46
C SER A 212 0.31 4.47 -17.09
N ASP A 213 -0.02 5.71 -17.43
CA ASP A 213 -1.34 6.29 -17.12
C ASP A 213 -2.48 5.49 -17.76
N ASP A 214 -2.30 4.98 -18.98
CA ASP A 214 -3.28 4.13 -19.68
C ASP A 214 -3.46 2.78 -18.99
N GLU A 215 -2.37 2.14 -18.53
CA GLU A 215 -2.42 0.90 -17.77
C GLU A 215 -3.07 1.10 -16.40
N VAL A 216 -2.79 2.22 -15.72
CA VAL A 216 -3.45 2.57 -14.45
C VAL A 216 -4.95 2.70 -14.66
N ARG A 217 -5.39 3.44 -15.68
CA ARG A 217 -6.79 3.64 -16.00
C ARG A 217 -7.49 2.31 -16.28
N SER A 218 -6.91 1.50 -17.15
CA SER A 218 -7.44 0.18 -17.52
C SER A 218 -7.56 -0.76 -16.33
N GLU A 219 -6.52 -0.83 -15.49
CA GLU A 219 -6.51 -1.70 -14.32
C GLU A 219 -7.47 -1.21 -13.23
N THR A 220 -7.61 0.12 -13.06
CA THR A 220 -8.55 0.72 -12.11
C THR A 220 -10.00 0.46 -12.52
N LEU A 221 -10.33 0.64 -13.80
CA LEU A 221 -11.66 0.30 -14.34
C LEU A 221 -11.99 -1.17 -14.14
N ARG A 222 -11.02 -2.05 -14.41
CA ARG A 222 -11.20 -3.50 -14.17
C ARG A 222 -11.52 -3.83 -12.71
N MET A 223 -10.95 -3.06 -11.76
CA MET A 223 -11.21 -3.24 -10.32
C MET A 223 -12.56 -2.67 -9.88
N LEU A 224 -13.06 -1.63 -10.54
CA LEU A 224 -14.39 -1.06 -10.27
C LEU A 224 -15.51 -2.00 -10.73
N GLY A 225 -15.27 -2.85 -11.74
CA GLY A 225 -16.23 -3.82 -12.25
C GLY A 225 -16.71 -3.51 -13.66
N GLU A 226 -17.52 -4.42 -14.20
CA GLU A 226 -18.00 -4.33 -15.61
C GLU A 226 -18.98 -3.16 -15.86
N ASP A 227 -19.67 -2.70 -14.82
CA ASP A 227 -20.64 -1.61 -14.88
C ASP A 227 -20.03 -0.22 -14.67
N ALA A 228 -18.70 -0.14 -14.43
CA ALA A 228 -18.02 1.13 -14.15
C ALA A 228 -17.90 2.01 -15.41
N ASP A 229 -18.24 3.29 -15.27
CA ASP A 229 -18.06 4.27 -16.33
C ASP A 229 -16.56 4.65 -16.44
N ALA A 230 -16.07 4.79 -17.68
CA ALA A 230 -14.73 5.24 -17.96
C ALA A 230 -14.41 6.61 -17.33
N ASP A 231 -15.42 7.47 -17.22
CA ASP A 231 -15.31 8.82 -16.65
C ASP A 231 -15.16 8.82 -15.10
N GLU A 232 -15.41 7.69 -14.42
CA GLU A 232 -15.18 7.57 -13.00
C GLU A 232 -13.69 7.65 -12.65
N VAL A 233 -12.80 7.17 -13.55
CA VAL A 233 -11.36 7.24 -13.38
C VAL A 233 -10.83 8.53 -14.01
N THR A 234 -10.91 9.62 -13.27
CA THR A 234 -10.50 10.95 -13.73
C THR A 234 -8.99 11.07 -13.96
N ASP A 235 -8.58 12.04 -14.78
CA ASP A 235 -7.16 12.32 -15.01
C ASP A 235 -6.44 12.75 -13.72
N ASP A 236 -7.15 13.44 -12.79
CA ASP A 236 -6.61 13.78 -11.48
C ASP A 236 -6.31 12.50 -10.66
N ALA A 237 -7.22 11.52 -10.63
CA ALA A 237 -7.01 10.26 -9.93
C ALA A 237 -5.83 9.48 -10.52
N VAL A 238 -5.70 9.45 -11.85
CA VAL A 238 -4.55 8.83 -12.53
C VAL A 238 -3.26 9.58 -12.21
N GLY A 239 -3.23 10.90 -12.30
CA GLY A 239 -2.07 11.73 -11.98
C GLY A 239 -1.58 11.54 -10.53
N LEU A 240 -2.51 11.53 -9.56
CA LEU A 240 -2.23 11.30 -8.14
C LEU A 240 -1.74 9.88 -7.85
N SER A 241 -2.06 8.92 -8.70
CA SER A 241 -1.70 7.51 -8.50
C SER A 241 -0.20 7.23 -8.57
N VAL A 242 0.54 8.05 -9.32
CA VAL A 242 1.97 7.86 -9.61
C VAL A 242 2.25 6.45 -10.14
N GLY A 243 1.39 5.95 -11.03
CA GLY A 243 1.51 4.63 -11.65
C GLY A 243 1.00 3.46 -10.80
N SER A 244 0.19 3.72 -9.77
CA SER A 244 -0.37 2.70 -8.89
C SER A 244 -1.91 2.60 -9.02
N PRO A 245 -2.47 1.51 -9.56
CA PRO A 245 -3.91 1.37 -9.72
C PRO A 245 -4.69 1.42 -8.40
N GLY A 246 -4.14 0.87 -7.33
CA GLY A 246 -4.77 0.92 -6.00
C GLY A 246 -4.82 2.34 -5.42
N LYS A 247 -3.83 3.19 -5.75
CA LYS A 247 -3.89 4.62 -5.42
C LYS A 247 -4.91 5.35 -6.29
N ALA A 248 -4.95 5.06 -7.60
CA ALA A 248 -5.98 5.64 -8.48
C ALA A 248 -7.39 5.31 -7.97
N LEU A 249 -7.64 4.05 -7.64
CA LEU A 249 -8.92 3.60 -7.08
C LEU A 249 -9.29 4.34 -5.78
N TYR A 250 -8.29 4.63 -4.94
CA TYR A 250 -8.49 5.38 -3.71
C TYR A 250 -8.94 6.83 -3.97
N TYR A 251 -8.51 7.43 -5.08
CA TYR A 251 -8.90 8.78 -5.50
C TYR A 251 -10.14 8.82 -6.42
N VAL A 252 -10.68 7.68 -6.84
CA VAL A 252 -11.94 7.64 -7.60
C VAL A 252 -13.06 8.31 -6.80
N GLY A 253 -13.80 9.20 -7.45
CA GLY A 253 -14.89 9.97 -6.84
C GLY A 253 -14.46 11.14 -5.95
N ALA A 254 -13.28 11.12 -5.35
CA ALA A 254 -12.80 12.15 -4.42
C ALA A 254 -11.60 12.96 -4.95
N GLY A 255 -10.86 12.42 -5.91
CA GLY A 255 -9.60 13.00 -6.39
C GLY A 255 -9.72 14.42 -6.87
N LYS A 256 -10.76 14.76 -7.64
CA LYS A 256 -11.01 16.10 -8.15
C LYS A 256 -11.19 17.10 -6.99
N LYS A 257 -12.04 16.78 -6.01
CA LYS A 257 -12.26 17.63 -4.81
C LYS A 257 -10.95 17.87 -4.04
N TRP A 258 -10.15 16.81 -3.84
CA TRP A 258 -8.86 16.92 -3.16
C TRP A 258 -7.86 17.76 -3.94
N CYS A 259 -7.80 17.60 -5.27
CA CYS A 259 -6.93 18.41 -6.12
C CYS A 259 -7.33 19.89 -6.13
N GLU A 260 -8.62 20.19 -6.23
CA GLU A 260 -9.13 21.57 -6.19
C GLU A 260 -8.82 22.25 -4.86
N LEU A 261 -9.05 21.55 -3.74
CA LEU A 261 -8.73 22.05 -2.40
C LEU A 261 -7.23 22.29 -2.23
N ALA A 262 -6.40 21.34 -2.63
CA ALA A 262 -4.94 21.46 -2.54
C ALA A 262 -4.39 22.55 -3.47
N ALA A 263 -4.95 22.71 -4.68
CA ALA A 263 -4.58 23.79 -5.57
C ALA A 263 -4.95 25.17 -4.99
N SER A 264 -6.15 25.30 -4.42
CA SER A 264 -6.56 26.50 -3.69
C SER A 264 -5.65 26.80 -2.51
N PHE A 265 -5.26 25.77 -1.74
CA PHE A 265 -4.33 25.90 -0.62
C PHE A 265 -2.96 26.42 -1.07
N VAL A 266 -2.36 25.81 -2.08
CA VAL A 266 -1.06 26.23 -2.62
C VAL A 266 -1.15 27.64 -3.19
N LYS A 267 -2.20 27.95 -3.96
CA LYS A 267 -2.44 29.27 -4.52
C LYS A 267 -2.57 30.34 -3.41
N GLY A 268 -3.45 30.11 -2.43
CA GLY A 268 -3.66 31.04 -1.30
C GLY A 268 -2.38 31.25 -0.48
N SER A 269 -1.59 30.19 -0.28
CA SER A 269 -0.27 30.29 0.36
C SER A 269 0.69 31.17 -0.43
N LEU A 270 0.79 30.99 -1.75
CA LEU A 270 1.69 31.77 -2.62
C LEU A 270 1.27 33.26 -2.74
N LEU A 271 -0.03 33.54 -2.65
CA LEU A 271 -0.58 34.90 -2.74
C LEU A 271 -0.75 35.59 -1.37
N ALA A 272 -0.47 34.90 -0.26
CA ALA A 272 -0.74 35.31 1.11
C ALA A 272 -2.21 35.63 1.39
N ASP A 273 -3.13 34.95 0.72
CA ASP A 273 -4.57 35.08 0.93
C ASP A 273 -5.04 34.13 2.04
N TYR A 274 -4.71 34.47 3.27
CA TYR A 274 -4.97 33.60 4.43
C TYR A 274 -6.44 33.57 4.87
N TYR A 275 -7.24 34.59 4.50
CA TYR A 275 -8.66 34.62 4.88
C TYR A 275 -9.46 33.56 4.15
N ASP A 276 -9.37 33.54 2.83
CA ASP A 276 -10.02 32.50 1.99
C ASP A 276 -9.52 31.11 2.35
N LEU A 277 -8.22 30.99 2.60
CA LEU A 277 -7.57 29.74 2.97
C LEU A 277 -8.09 29.18 4.30
N PHE A 278 -8.25 30.03 5.33
CA PHE A 278 -8.82 29.63 6.61
C PHE A 278 -10.26 29.14 6.47
N THR A 279 -11.08 29.84 5.68
CA THR A 279 -12.48 29.46 5.43
C THR A 279 -12.55 28.08 4.75
N GLN A 280 -11.77 27.85 3.69
CA GLN A 280 -11.73 26.59 2.96
C GLN A 280 -11.25 25.42 3.82
N LEU A 281 -10.22 25.62 4.65
CA LEU A 281 -9.72 24.58 5.55
C LEU A 281 -10.73 24.25 6.66
N SER A 282 -11.51 25.23 7.14
CA SER A 282 -12.55 25.00 8.13
C SER A 282 -13.74 24.20 7.59
N GLU A 283 -14.05 24.36 6.31
CA GLU A 283 -15.13 23.61 5.61
C GLU A 283 -14.68 22.22 5.16
N ALA A 284 -13.38 21.96 5.09
CA ALA A 284 -12.83 20.74 4.52
C ALA A 284 -12.79 19.54 5.48
N GLU A 285 -13.21 19.73 6.76
CA GLU A 285 -13.25 18.64 7.76
C GLU A 285 -11.89 17.92 7.94
N LEU A 286 -10.79 18.68 7.95
CA LEU A 286 -9.41 18.16 8.09
C LEU A 286 -8.96 18.01 9.55
N ASP A 287 -9.88 17.77 10.46
CA ASP A 287 -9.60 17.63 11.89
C ASP A 287 -8.93 16.31 12.26
N GLU A 288 -9.21 15.27 11.49
CA GLU A 288 -8.58 13.97 11.68
C GLU A 288 -7.20 13.89 11.02
N ALA A 289 -6.23 13.32 11.75
CA ALA A 289 -4.86 13.19 11.28
C ALA A 289 -4.74 12.38 9.97
N ALA A 290 -5.64 11.42 9.73
CA ALA A 290 -5.66 10.63 8.50
C ALA A 290 -6.05 11.50 7.30
N GLU A 291 -7.13 12.29 7.41
CA GLU A 291 -7.61 13.17 6.35
C GLU A 291 -6.61 14.31 6.07
N ALA A 292 -6.05 14.92 7.13
CA ALA A 292 -5.03 15.93 6.99
C ALA A 292 -3.76 15.41 6.29
N ASN A 293 -3.32 14.18 6.59
CA ASN A 293 -2.18 13.57 5.90
C ASN A 293 -2.49 13.25 4.43
N ARG A 294 -3.72 12.83 4.10
CA ARG A 294 -4.15 12.64 2.71
C ARG A 294 -4.10 13.96 1.95
N PHE A 295 -4.64 15.00 2.54
CA PHE A 295 -4.59 16.33 1.96
C PHE A 295 -3.15 16.78 1.70
N LEU A 296 -2.25 16.64 2.68
CA LEU A 296 -0.84 16.97 2.54
C LEU A 296 -0.12 16.11 1.49
N GLU A 297 -0.52 14.85 1.32
CA GLU A 297 -0.01 14.01 0.22
C GLU A 297 -0.37 14.62 -1.14
N VAL A 298 -1.63 15.06 -1.32
CA VAL A 298 -2.05 15.72 -2.55
C VAL A 298 -1.29 17.04 -2.77
N VAL A 299 -1.13 17.86 -1.72
CA VAL A 299 -0.33 19.09 -1.79
C VAL A 299 1.10 18.80 -2.24
N SER A 300 1.73 17.75 -1.69
CA SER A 300 3.09 17.36 -2.10
C SER A 300 3.17 16.90 -3.56
N PHE A 301 2.14 16.22 -4.07
CA PHE A 301 2.05 15.87 -5.48
C PHE A 301 1.92 17.07 -6.40
N LEU A 302 1.09 18.07 -6.04
CA LEU A 302 0.96 19.31 -6.80
C LEU A 302 2.28 20.09 -6.82
N ILE A 303 2.98 20.21 -5.68
CA ILE A 303 4.30 20.86 -5.64
C ILE A 303 5.31 20.11 -6.51
N SER A 304 5.33 18.78 -6.46
CA SER A 304 6.19 17.97 -7.32
C SER A 304 5.88 18.15 -8.80
N ASP A 305 4.61 18.30 -9.15
CA ASP A 305 4.18 18.53 -10.53
C ASP A 305 4.52 19.95 -10.99
N LEU A 306 4.50 20.97 -10.09
CA LEU A 306 5.04 22.31 -10.35
C LEU A 306 6.55 22.29 -10.64
N MET A 307 7.32 21.47 -9.92
CA MET A 307 8.76 21.29 -10.20
C MET A 307 8.96 20.68 -11.60
N ARG A 308 8.13 19.74 -12.00
CA ARG A 308 8.13 19.18 -13.37
C ARG A 308 7.87 20.26 -14.42
N ALA A 309 6.87 21.13 -14.19
CA ALA A 309 6.58 22.26 -15.07
C ALA A 309 7.80 23.20 -15.24
N LYS A 310 8.51 23.51 -14.15
CA LYS A 310 9.75 24.30 -14.19
C LYS A 310 10.87 23.64 -15.00
N SER A 311 10.90 22.32 -15.03
CA SER A 311 11.86 21.53 -15.83
C SER A 311 11.40 21.32 -17.29
N GLY A 312 10.27 21.91 -17.70
CA GLY A 312 9.70 21.74 -19.06
C GLY A 312 9.03 20.40 -19.30
N ALA A 313 8.79 19.59 -18.26
CA ALA A 313 8.11 18.32 -18.39
C ALA A 313 6.58 18.49 -18.36
N LYS A 314 5.85 17.56 -19.00
CA LYS A 314 4.38 17.56 -19.01
C LYS A 314 3.83 17.40 -17.60
N LEU A 315 2.82 18.22 -17.26
CA LEU A 315 2.04 18.09 -16.05
C LEU A 315 1.30 16.73 -16.03
N ARG A 316 1.19 16.15 -14.86
CA ARG A 316 0.46 14.90 -14.63
C ARG A 316 -0.93 15.13 -14.05
N ILE A 317 -1.08 16.19 -13.25
CA ILE A 317 -2.30 16.50 -12.52
C ILE A 317 -2.94 17.73 -13.17
N PRO A 318 -4.14 17.62 -13.78
CA PRO A 318 -4.81 18.74 -14.44
C PRO A 318 -4.96 19.98 -13.54
N ALA A 319 -5.28 19.79 -12.25
CA ALA A 319 -5.40 20.88 -11.29
C ALA A 319 -4.14 21.74 -11.15
N THR A 320 -2.94 21.18 -11.39
CA THR A 320 -1.68 21.94 -11.37
C THR A 320 -1.61 23.00 -12.45
N THR A 321 -2.35 22.86 -13.56
CA THR A 321 -2.40 23.87 -14.65
C THR A 321 -2.86 25.24 -14.12
N ALA A 322 -3.82 25.25 -13.19
CA ALA A 322 -4.29 26.48 -12.58
C ALA A 322 -3.19 27.20 -11.78
N LEU A 323 -2.28 26.45 -11.17
CA LEU A 323 -1.16 26.99 -10.38
C LEU A 323 -0.04 27.56 -11.26
N VAL A 324 0.24 26.92 -12.39
CA VAL A 324 1.25 27.39 -13.36
C VAL A 324 0.85 28.73 -13.96
N ASN A 325 -0.45 29.01 -14.11
CA ASN A 325 -0.98 30.21 -14.73
C ASN A 325 -1.12 31.41 -13.78
N ILE A 326 -0.74 31.28 -12.49
CA ILE A 326 -0.74 32.42 -11.57
C ILE A 326 0.49 33.34 -11.78
N ASP A 327 0.32 34.65 -11.63
CA ASP A 327 1.37 35.65 -11.82
C ASP A 327 2.58 35.48 -10.87
N ALA A 328 2.38 34.83 -9.74
CA ALA A 328 3.44 34.52 -8.77
C ALA A 328 4.35 33.37 -9.22
N PHE A 329 3.85 32.41 -10.02
CA PHE A 329 4.58 31.19 -10.35
C PHE A 329 5.92 31.41 -11.08
N PRO A 330 6.07 32.37 -12.03
CA PRO A 330 7.36 32.62 -12.67
C PRO A 330 8.49 32.99 -11.69
N ARG A 331 8.14 33.58 -10.55
CA ARG A 331 9.09 34.03 -9.50
C ARG A 331 9.54 32.90 -8.57
N VAL A 332 8.76 31.82 -8.49
CA VAL A 332 9.08 30.65 -7.66
C VAL A 332 10.12 29.81 -8.40
N ASP A 333 11.30 29.63 -7.84
CA ASP A 333 12.34 28.77 -8.39
C ASP A 333 12.19 27.28 -7.92
N VAL A 334 12.98 26.40 -8.52
CA VAL A 334 12.94 24.96 -8.17
C VAL A 334 13.37 24.75 -6.71
N ALA A 335 14.38 25.50 -6.24
CA ALA A 335 14.87 25.37 -4.88
C ALA A 335 13.82 25.79 -3.84
N ALA A 336 12.97 26.79 -4.16
CA ALA A 336 11.84 27.14 -3.33
C ALA A 336 10.79 26.02 -3.24
N LEU A 337 10.52 25.36 -4.38
CA LEU A 337 9.59 24.20 -4.41
C LEU A 337 10.16 22.99 -3.65
N GLU A 338 11.48 22.75 -3.71
CA GLU A 338 12.12 21.71 -2.89
C GLU A 338 11.97 21.99 -1.40
N ARG A 339 12.27 23.21 -0.93
CA ARG A 339 12.05 23.62 0.46
C ARG A 339 10.57 23.50 0.87
N ALA A 340 9.66 23.86 -0.04
CA ALA A 340 8.23 23.71 0.19
C ALA A 340 7.86 22.23 0.39
N LEU A 341 8.38 21.32 -0.41
CA LEU A 341 8.15 19.88 -0.31
C LEU A 341 8.67 19.33 1.03
N GLU A 342 9.89 19.72 1.44
CA GLU A 342 10.45 19.35 2.74
C GLU A 342 9.55 19.82 3.89
N THR A 343 9.07 21.07 3.82
CA THR A 343 8.18 21.64 4.83
C THR A 343 6.83 20.89 4.92
N VAL A 344 6.28 20.45 3.78
CA VAL A 344 5.09 19.59 3.75
C VAL A 344 5.37 18.25 4.42
N GLN A 345 6.50 17.59 4.13
CA GLN A 345 6.88 16.31 4.73
C GLN A 345 7.09 16.42 6.25
N GLU A 346 7.74 17.49 6.72
CA GLU A 346 7.83 17.76 8.15
C GLU A 346 6.45 17.92 8.80
N THR A 347 5.55 18.64 8.12
CA THR A 347 4.18 18.84 8.61
C THR A 347 3.41 17.52 8.68
N MET A 348 3.52 16.65 7.69
CA MET A 348 2.94 15.29 7.70
C MET A 348 3.43 14.49 8.91
N SER A 349 4.72 14.53 9.22
CA SER A 349 5.29 13.87 10.40
C SER A 349 4.73 14.43 11.71
N ARG A 350 4.50 15.75 11.79
CA ARG A 350 3.91 16.40 12.95
C ARG A 350 2.42 16.06 13.12
N VAL A 351 1.66 16.00 12.03
CA VAL A 351 0.25 15.53 12.03
C VAL A 351 0.17 14.09 12.53
N ALA A 352 1.05 13.22 12.06
CA ALA A 352 1.11 11.82 12.49
C ALA A 352 1.42 11.68 14.00
N SER A 353 2.19 12.62 14.59
CA SER A 353 2.51 12.61 16.02
C SER A 353 1.32 12.93 16.94
N ARG A 354 0.21 13.43 16.41
CA ARG A 354 -1.04 13.82 17.12
C ARG A 354 -0.85 14.79 18.31
N ARG A 355 0.25 15.55 18.33
CA ARG A 355 0.52 16.51 19.42
C ARG A 355 -0.13 17.88 19.22
N THR A 356 -0.50 18.21 17.99
CA THR A 356 -1.08 19.50 17.59
C THR A 356 -2.23 19.24 16.64
N ALA A 357 -3.32 20.00 16.77
CA ALA A 357 -4.47 19.88 15.89
C ALA A 357 -4.08 20.14 14.42
N PRO A 358 -4.53 19.28 13.47
CA PRO A 358 -4.16 19.40 12.07
C PRO A 358 -4.44 20.79 11.46
N PRO A 359 -5.58 21.46 11.67
CA PRO A 359 -5.84 22.78 11.09
C PRO A 359 -4.79 23.84 11.46
N MET A 360 -4.29 23.80 12.70
CA MET A 360 -3.22 24.70 13.14
C MET A 360 -1.89 24.44 12.42
N LEU A 361 -1.59 23.17 12.15
CA LEU A 361 -0.40 22.78 11.40
C LEU A 361 -0.50 23.20 9.93
N LEU A 362 -1.69 23.07 9.33
CA LEU A 362 -1.94 23.50 7.96
C LEU A 362 -1.82 25.02 7.79
N LEU A 363 -2.35 25.80 8.72
CA LEU A 363 -2.16 27.27 8.72
C LEU A 363 -0.69 27.65 8.89
N SER A 364 0.04 27.00 9.81
CA SER A 364 1.48 27.22 9.96
C SER A 364 2.25 26.86 8.67
N LEU A 365 1.83 25.78 7.99
CA LEU A 365 2.41 25.37 6.71
C LEU A 365 2.20 26.44 5.64
N SER A 366 1.00 27.01 5.50
CA SER A 366 0.70 28.01 4.47
C SER A 366 1.60 29.25 4.61
N ILE A 367 1.85 29.70 5.84
CA ILE A 367 2.76 30.82 6.13
C ILE A 367 4.20 30.48 5.70
N LYS A 368 4.68 29.30 6.08
CA LYS A 368 6.02 28.83 5.71
C LYS A 368 6.21 28.65 4.21
N LEU A 369 5.20 28.18 3.49
CA LEU A 369 5.22 28.07 2.02
C LEU A 369 5.39 29.46 1.37
N PHE A 370 4.69 30.48 1.87
CA PHE A 370 4.83 31.84 1.38
C PHE A 370 6.24 32.43 1.66
N GLU A 371 6.75 32.24 2.88
CA GLU A 371 8.09 32.72 3.25
C GLU A 371 9.19 32.03 2.47
N GLY A 372 9.06 30.73 2.21
CA GLY A 372 10.02 29.93 1.47
C GLY A 372 10.05 30.20 -0.05
N CYS A 373 8.99 30.81 -0.59
CA CYS A 373 8.85 31.15 -2.01
C CYS A 373 9.17 32.63 -2.34
N LYS A 374 9.51 33.46 -1.34
CA LYS A 374 10.03 34.82 -1.51
C LYS A 374 11.52 34.78 -1.84
#